data_4f01c015b327162afcec3d12d780d238
#
_entry.id   4f01c015b327162afcec3d12d780d238
#
_cell.length_a   1.000
_cell.length_b   1.000
_cell.length_c   1.000
_cell.angle_alpha   90.00
_cell.angle_beta   90.00
_cell.angle_gamma   90.00
#
_symmetry.space_group_name_H-M   'P 1'
#
loop_
_entity.id
_entity.type
_entity.pdbx_description
1 polymer ?
#
loop_
_entity_poly.entity_id
_entity_poly.type
_entity_poly.pdbx_seq_one_letter_code
_entity_poly.pdbx_strand_id
1 'polypeptide(L)'
;PVYITGAGIVSAIGVGKVETLKSLLEGRGGISALQYLKTEHKEFPVGEVKLSNGQMAEMLGIPCNAVKTRTSLMGMLAVREALDEAGVVLDVTADDRAWGAVSGGRVAFVSGTTVGGMDMSEQFYMNFVKDDSKNEYIAVHDCGACSEMIADFFGGFGCVTTLSTACSSAANAIIFAAELIKSGK
;
A
#
# COMPACT_ATOMS: atom_id res chain seq x y z
N PRO A 1 26.83 -3.76 -4.10
CA PRO A 1 25.66 -3.92 -4.97
C PRO A 1 24.37 -3.92 -4.14
N VAL A 2 23.26 -3.48 -4.74
CA VAL A 2 21.91 -3.54 -4.17
C VAL A 2 21.11 -4.52 -5.02
N TYR A 3 20.36 -5.41 -4.38
CA TYR A 3 19.60 -6.46 -5.05
C TYR A 3 18.12 -6.34 -4.70
N ILE A 4 17.25 -6.73 -5.64
CA ILE A 4 15.82 -6.95 -5.40
C ILE A 4 15.68 -8.41 -4.97
N THR A 5 15.18 -8.66 -3.76
CA THR A 5 15.04 -10.00 -3.18
C THR A 5 13.60 -10.49 -3.14
N GLY A 6 12.64 -9.59 -3.28
CA GLY A 6 11.22 -9.91 -3.35
C GLY A 6 10.45 -8.82 -4.05
N ALA A 7 9.34 -9.16 -4.64
CA ALA A 7 8.41 -8.24 -5.28
C ALA A 7 6.96 -8.66 -5.04
N GLY A 8 6.07 -7.68 -4.94
CA GLY A 8 4.64 -7.91 -4.84
C GLY A 8 3.88 -6.92 -5.71
N ILE A 9 2.76 -7.33 -6.26
CA ILE A 9 1.95 -6.52 -7.15
C ILE A 9 0.45 -6.71 -6.93
N VAL A 10 -0.28 -5.59 -6.94
CA VAL A 10 -1.74 -5.56 -7.00
C VAL A 10 -2.14 -4.61 -8.10
N SER A 11 -2.84 -5.11 -9.10
CA SER A 11 -3.21 -4.34 -10.27
C SER A 11 -4.58 -4.76 -10.82
N ALA A 12 -5.04 -4.06 -11.86
CA ALA A 12 -6.29 -4.40 -12.54
C ALA A 12 -6.24 -5.73 -13.32
N ILE A 13 -5.03 -6.26 -13.59
CA ILE A 13 -4.82 -7.51 -14.33
C ILE A 13 -4.46 -8.69 -13.44
N GLY A 14 -4.28 -8.47 -12.14
CA GLY A 14 -4.01 -9.55 -11.20
C GLY A 14 -3.65 -9.08 -9.80
N VAL A 15 -3.87 -9.97 -8.84
CA VAL A 15 -3.44 -9.85 -7.45
C VAL A 15 -2.34 -10.88 -7.23
N GLY A 16 -1.14 -10.38 -7.03
CA GLY A 16 0.07 -11.20 -6.99
C GLY A 16 0.76 -11.36 -8.35
N LYS A 17 2.03 -11.72 -8.29
CA LYS A 17 2.92 -11.84 -9.47
C LYS A 17 2.46 -12.93 -10.44
N VAL A 18 2.00 -14.06 -9.91
CA VAL A 18 1.61 -15.22 -10.73
C VAL A 18 0.43 -14.88 -11.63
N GLU A 19 -0.63 -14.27 -11.06
CA GLU A 19 -1.80 -13.89 -11.84
C GLU A 19 -1.47 -12.75 -12.82
N THR A 20 -0.69 -11.77 -12.38
CA THR A 20 -0.26 -10.66 -13.22
C THR A 20 0.57 -11.16 -14.41
N LEU A 21 1.54 -12.04 -14.18
CA LEU A 21 2.36 -12.64 -15.25
C LEU A 21 1.49 -13.43 -16.24
N LYS A 22 0.58 -14.25 -15.72
CA LYS A 22 -0.37 -15.00 -16.56
C LYS A 22 -1.19 -14.06 -17.45
N SER A 23 -1.72 -12.98 -16.89
CA SER A 23 -2.48 -11.98 -17.65
C SER A 23 -1.67 -11.32 -18.74
N LEU A 24 -0.40 -10.98 -18.44
CA LEU A 24 0.51 -10.40 -19.43
C LEU A 24 0.81 -11.37 -20.58
N LEU A 25 1.07 -12.65 -20.29
CA LEU A 25 1.37 -13.67 -21.28
C LEU A 25 0.15 -13.98 -22.16
N GLU A 26 -1.06 -13.93 -21.60
CA GLU A 26 -2.31 -14.14 -22.33
C GLU A 26 -2.83 -12.88 -23.03
N GLY A 27 -2.17 -11.73 -22.88
CA GLY A 27 -2.64 -10.46 -23.43
C GLY A 27 -3.95 -9.96 -22.80
N ARG A 28 -4.27 -10.39 -21.56
CA ARG A 28 -5.49 -9.97 -20.87
C ARG A 28 -5.34 -8.53 -20.33
N GLY A 29 -6.26 -7.66 -20.76
CA GLY A 29 -6.38 -6.31 -20.22
C GLY A 29 -7.17 -6.28 -18.91
N GLY A 30 -6.89 -5.27 -18.08
CA GLY A 30 -7.64 -5.02 -16.84
C GLY A 30 -8.67 -3.89 -16.96
N ILE A 31 -8.78 -3.28 -18.13
CA ILE A 31 -9.71 -2.19 -18.39
C ILE A 31 -11.13 -2.73 -18.56
N SER A 32 -12.06 -2.23 -17.75
CA SER A 32 -13.46 -2.65 -17.76
C SER A 32 -14.36 -1.59 -17.15
N ALA A 33 -15.68 -1.85 -17.13
CA ALA A 33 -16.60 -1.03 -16.36
C ALA A 33 -16.27 -1.04 -14.87
N LEU A 34 -16.51 0.08 -14.22
CA LEU A 34 -16.34 0.28 -12.77
C LEU A 34 -17.24 -0.68 -11.97
N GLN A 35 -16.71 -1.21 -10.89
CA GLN A 35 -17.41 -2.09 -9.95
C GLN A 35 -17.46 -1.50 -8.52
N TYR A 36 -16.39 -0.88 -8.08
CA TYR A 36 -16.22 -0.44 -6.69
C TYR A 36 -16.20 1.07 -6.52
N LEU A 37 -15.60 1.82 -7.46
CA LEU A 37 -15.60 3.27 -7.39
C LEU A 37 -17.03 3.81 -7.63
N LYS A 38 -17.54 4.54 -6.64
CA LYS A 38 -18.82 5.23 -6.74
C LYS A 38 -18.63 6.54 -7.50
N THR A 39 -19.18 6.62 -8.70
CA THR A 39 -19.12 7.80 -9.56
C THR A 39 -20.34 7.88 -10.46
N GLU A 40 -20.71 9.09 -10.87
CA GLU A 40 -21.72 9.32 -11.91
C GLU A 40 -21.17 9.01 -13.32
N HIS A 41 -19.86 9.00 -13.49
CA HIS A 41 -19.16 8.79 -14.76
C HIS A 41 -18.90 7.31 -15.03
N LYS A 42 -19.97 6.55 -15.26
CA LYS A 42 -19.90 5.08 -15.52
C LYS A 42 -19.55 4.74 -16.97
N GLU A 43 -19.59 5.72 -17.85
CA GLU A 43 -19.25 5.59 -19.26
C GLU A 43 -17.76 5.38 -19.54
N PHE A 44 -16.90 5.72 -18.59
CA PHE A 44 -15.44 5.56 -18.74
C PHE A 44 -14.98 4.17 -18.30
N PRO A 45 -14.35 3.39 -19.18
CA PRO A 45 -13.68 2.15 -18.79
C PRO A 45 -12.37 2.46 -18.05
N VAL A 46 -12.10 1.76 -16.96
CA VAL A 46 -10.93 2.00 -16.11
C VAL A 46 -10.24 0.72 -15.70
N GLY A 47 -8.97 0.82 -15.35
CA GLY A 47 -8.18 -0.26 -14.78
C GLY A 47 -8.37 -0.36 -13.27
N GLU A 48 -9.56 -0.78 -12.81
CA GLU A 48 -9.85 -0.96 -11.40
C GLU A 48 -9.38 -2.33 -10.89
N VAL A 49 -8.74 -2.38 -9.72
CA VAL A 49 -8.42 -3.65 -9.02
C VAL A 49 -9.71 -4.40 -8.70
N LYS A 50 -9.80 -5.68 -9.10
CA LYS A 50 -11.02 -6.50 -9.05
C LYS A 50 -11.31 -7.11 -7.67
N LEU A 51 -10.91 -6.43 -6.60
CA LEU A 51 -11.22 -6.76 -5.21
C LEU A 51 -11.90 -5.58 -4.53
N SER A 52 -12.93 -5.86 -3.75
CA SER A 52 -13.49 -4.90 -2.81
C SER A 52 -12.54 -4.66 -1.64
N ASN A 53 -12.72 -3.55 -0.90
CA ASN A 53 -11.98 -3.30 0.33
C ASN A 53 -12.21 -4.41 1.36
N GLY A 54 -13.44 -4.95 1.46
CA GLY A 54 -13.76 -6.07 2.35
C GLY A 54 -13.00 -7.35 2.01
N GLN A 55 -12.92 -7.72 0.73
CA GLN A 55 -12.14 -8.88 0.30
C GLN A 55 -10.64 -8.71 0.56
N MET A 56 -10.09 -7.52 0.31
CA MET A 56 -8.69 -7.24 0.64
C MET A 56 -8.43 -7.30 2.14
N ALA A 57 -9.32 -6.77 2.97
CA ALA A 57 -9.24 -6.84 4.42
C ALA A 57 -9.31 -8.30 4.92
N GLU A 58 -10.20 -9.11 4.38
CA GLU A 58 -10.32 -10.54 4.69
C GLU A 58 -9.03 -11.30 4.35
N MET A 59 -8.47 -11.08 3.16
CA MET A 59 -7.19 -11.67 2.75
C MET A 59 -6.03 -11.29 3.70
N LEU A 60 -6.10 -10.10 4.31
CA LEU A 60 -5.10 -9.59 5.25
C LEU A 60 -5.40 -10.00 6.71
N GLY A 61 -6.56 -10.58 7.00
CA GLY A 61 -6.99 -10.86 8.37
C GLY A 61 -7.36 -9.61 9.17
N ILE A 62 -7.71 -8.52 8.49
CA ILE A 62 -8.06 -7.23 9.11
C ILE A 62 -9.56 -7.24 9.44
N PRO A 63 -9.97 -6.87 10.69
CA PRO A 63 -11.36 -6.73 11.03
C PRO A 63 -12.10 -5.73 10.14
N CYS A 64 -13.33 -6.04 9.74
CA CYS A 64 -14.12 -5.21 8.81
C CYS A 64 -14.46 -3.80 9.33
N ASN A 65 -14.36 -3.58 10.62
CA ASN A 65 -14.59 -2.27 11.27
C ASN A 65 -13.30 -1.44 11.41
N ALA A 66 -12.15 -1.94 11.01
CA ALA A 66 -10.91 -1.18 11.06
C ALA A 66 -10.90 -0.10 9.97
N VAL A 67 -10.47 1.11 10.33
CA VAL A 67 -10.29 2.22 9.38
C VAL A 67 -9.09 1.92 8.50
N LYS A 68 -9.35 1.59 7.25
CA LYS A 68 -8.33 1.33 6.23
C LYS A 68 -8.76 1.95 4.89
N THR A 69 -7.80 2.50 4.19
CA THR A 69 -8.02 3.08 2.86
C THR A 69 -7.79 2.02 1.79
N ARG A 70 -8.40 2.20 0.63
CA ARG A 70 -8.17 1.30 -0.52
C ARG A 70 -6.68 1.23 -0.89
N THR A 71 -6.01 2.39 -0.87
CA THR A 71 -4.57 2.50 -1.14
C THR A 71 -3.75 1.69 -0.14
N SER A 72 -4.04 1.81 1.18
CA SER A 72 -3.31 1.06 2.20
C SER A 72 -3.54 -0.45 2.09
N LEU A 73 -4.77 -0.90 1.82
CA LEU A 73 -5.08 -2.32 1.64
C LEU A 73 -4.32 -2.95 0.45
N MET A 74 -4.31 -2.27 -0.70
CA MET A 74 -3.53 -2.71 -1.85
C MET A 74 -2.03 -2.75 -1.55
N GLY A 75 -1.52 -1.72 -0.86
CA GLY A 75 -0.13 -1.65 -0.43
C GLY A 75 0.24 -2.79 0.52
N MET A 76 -0.60 -3.10 1.52
CA MET A 76 -0.38 -4.22 2.44
C MET A 76 -0.31 -5.57 1.72
N LEU A 77 -1.20 -5.83 0.75
CA LEU A 77 -1.14 -7.06 -0.04
C LEU A 77 0.16 -7.18 -0.84
N ALA A 78 0.60 -6.10 -1.49
CA ALA A 78 1.84 -6.09 -2.26
C ALA A 78 3.08 -6.24 -1.37
N VAL A 79 3.12 -5.54 -0.22
CA VAL A 79 4.23 -5.65 0.74
C VAL A 79 4.30 -7.06 1.32
N ARG A 80 3.17 -7.69 1.67
CA ARG A 80 3.15 -9.07 2.17
C ARG A 80 3.76 -10.03 1.16
N GLU A 81 3.34 -9.98 -0.11
CA GLU A 81 3.90 -10.83 -1.16
C GLU A 81 5.41 -10.63 -1.33
N ALA A 82 5.87 -9.37 -1.27
CA ALA A 82 7.30 -9.04 -1.38
C ALA A 82 8.12 -9.58 -0.20
N LEU A 83 7.62 -9.46 1.03
CA LEU A 83 8.26 -9.97 2.24
C LEU A 83 8.32 -11.51 2.23
N ASP A 84 7.21 -12.16 1.87
CA ASP A 84 7.11 -13.62 1.77
C ASP A 84 8.13 -14.17 0.76
N GLU A 85 8.22 -13.55 -0.41
CA GLU A 85 9.20 -13.96 -1.43
C GLU A 85 10.65 -13.75 -0.98
N ALA A 86 10.91 -12.62 -0.31
CA ALA A 86 12.24 -12.31 0.21
C ALA A 86 12.63 -13.17 1.42
N GLY A 87 11.69 -13.94 2.00
CA GLY A 87 11.90 -14.69 3.24
C GLY A 87 12.15 -13.77 4.44
N VAL A 88 11.63 -12.54 4.42
CA VAL A 88 11.83 -11.54 5.47
C VAL A 88 10.70 -11.64 6.50
N VAL A 89 11.05 -11.94 7.73
CA VAL A 89 10.15 -11.88 8.89
C VAL A 89 10.50 -10.65 9.72
N LEU A 90 9.53 -9.75 9.87
CA LEU A 90 9.71 -8.53 10.68
C LEU A 90 9.58 -8.88 12.16
N ASP A 91 10.52 -8.42 12.97
CA ASP A 91 10.46 -8.57 14.43
C ASP A 91 9.64 -7.43 15.04
N VAL A 92 8.40 -7.75 15.41
CA VAL A 92 7.47 -6.80 16.04
C VAL A 92 7.70 -6.61 17.54
N THR A 93 8.59 -7.40 18.15
CA THR A 93 8.86 -7.35 19.61
C THR A 93 9.98 -6.38 19.97
N ALA A 94 10.75 -5.91 19.00
CA ALA A 94 11.82 -4.96 19.23
C ALA A 94 11.24 -3.59 19.61
N ASP A 95 11.41 -3.21 20.87
CA ASP A 95 10.96 -1.93 21.43
C ASP A 95 11.77 -0.70 20.91
N ASP A 96 12.75 -0.93 20.05
CA ASP A 96 13.58 0.09 19.44
C ASP A 96 12.94 0.64 18.16
N ARG A 97 12.08 1.64 18.32
CA ARG A 97 11.59 2.50 17.22
C ARG A 97 12.72 3.24 16.47
N ALA A 98 13.96 3.07 16.89
CA ALA A 98 15.10 3.71 16.23
C ALA A 98 15.43 3.07 14.87
N TRP A 99 15.28 1.75 14.70
CA TRP A 99 15.50 1.00 13.43
C TRP A 99 15.00 -0.45 13.61
N GLY A 100 13.90 -0.81 12.97
CA GLY A 100 13.33 -2.17 13.03
C GLY A 100 14.37 -3.23 12.73
N ALA A 101 14.35 -4.27 13.54
CA ALA A 101 15.22 -5.41 13.35
C ALA A 101 14.47 -6.52 12.59
N VAL A 102 15.04 -6.98 11.52
CA VAL A 102 14.86 -8.37 11.07
C VAL A 102 15.95 -9.18 11.75
N SER A 103 15.76 -10.48 11.84
CA SER A 103 16.79 -11.41 12.29
C SER A 103 18.14 -11.09 11.59
N GLY A 104 18.93 -10.19 12.19
CA GLY A 104 20.26 -9.78 11.72
C GLY A 104 20.37 -8.48 10.92
N GLY A 105 19.34 -7.60 10.84
CA GLY A 105 19.45 -6.37 10.06
C GLY A 105 18.42 -5.28 10.39
N ARG A 106 18.54 -4.14 9.73
CA ARG A 106 17.64 -2.99 9.82
C ARG A 106 16.72 -2.97 8.60
N VAL A 107 15.44 -2.66 8.80
CA VAL A 107 14.46 -2.56 7.70
C VAL A 107 13.83 -1.19 7.68
N ALA A 108 13.89 -0.54 6.53
CA ALA A 108 13.18 0.71 6.26
C ALA A 108 11.99 0.45 5.32
N PHE A 109 10.87 1.11 5.58
CA PHE A 109 9.74 1.20 4.65
C PHE A 109 9.78 2.54 3.92
N VAL A 110 10.08 2.50 2.64
CA VAL A 110 10.16 3.69 1.79
C VAL A 110 9.01 3.63 0.77
N SER A 111 7.99 4.43 1.00
CA SER A 111 6.80 4.49 0.15
C SER A 111 6.92 5.60 -0.90
N GLY A 112 6.55 5.30 -2.13
CA GLY A 112 6.43 6.28 -3.21
C GLY A 112 4.99 6.42 -3.66
N THR A 113 4.27 7.43 -3.16
CA THR A 113 2.86 7.66 -3.50
C THR A 113 2.49 9.13 -3.43
N THR A 114 1.55 9.54 -4.27
CA THR A 114 0.87 10.85 -4.21
C THR A 114 -0.59 10.73 -3.81
N VAL A 115 -1.07 9.52 -3.56
CA VAL A 115 -2.46 9.23 -3.22
C VAL A 115 -2.52 8.69 -1.81
N GLY A 116 -3.33 9.33 -0.98
CA GLY A 116 -3.63 8.91 0.38
C GLY A 116 -4.98 8.20 0.49
N GLY A 117 -5.71 8.49 1.54
CA GLY A 117 -7.04 7.96 1.82
C GLY A 117 -8.18 8.74 1.16
N MET A 118 -8.01 9.17 -0.08
CA MET A 118 -9.00 9.99 -0.79
C MET A 118 -10.37 9.32 -0.90
N ASP A 119 -10.40 8.00 -1.07
CA ASP A 119 -11.63 7.20 -1.11
C ASP A 119 -12.46 7.34 0.18
N MET A 120 -11.79 7.36 1.32
CA MET A 120 -12.45 7.49 2.62
C MET A 120 -12.87 8.94 2.88
N SER A 121 -12.01 9.90 2.59
CA SER A 121 -12.36 11.32 2.77
C SER A 121 -13.52 11.73 1.85
N GLU A 122 -13.53 11.32 0.59
CA GLU A 122 -14.63 11.61 -0.32
C GLU A 122 -15.95 11.03 0.21
N GLN A 123 -15.93 9.80 0.69
CA GLN A 123 -17.12 9.13 1.21
C GLN A 123 -17.67 9.81 2.47
N PHE A 124 -16.81 10.27 3.39
CA PHE A 124 -17.20 10.73 4.71
C PHE A 124 -17.08 12.24 4.94
N TYR A 125 -16.63 13.02 3.95
CA TYR A 125 -16.42 14.46 4.08
C TYR A 125 -17.68 15.23 4.51
N MET A 126 -18.84 14.88 3.97
CA MET A 126 -20.09 15.55 4.33
C MET A 126 -20.53 15.28 5.77
N ASN A 127 -20.21 14.10 6.32
CA ASN A 127 -20.45 13.80 7.72
C ASN A 127 -19.53 14.64 8.62
N PHE A 128 -18.27 14.73 8.28
CA PHE A 128 -17.29 15.54 8.97
C PHE A 128 -17.70 17.03 9.01
N VAL A 129 -18.07 17.62 7.87
CA VAL A 129 -18.49 19.03 7.79
C VAL A 129 -19.76 19.31 8.59
N LYS A 130 -20.67 18.35 8.66
CA LYS A 130 -21.96 18.51 9.32
C LYS A 130 -21.85 18.50 10.86
N ASP A 131 -21.11 17.57 11.42
CA ASP A 131 -21.13 17.30 12.86
C ASP A 131 -19.81 16.77 13.44
N ASP A 132 -18.71 16.93 12.71
CA ASP A 132 -17.37 16.42 13.04
C ASP A 132 -17.34 14.90 13.26
N SER A 133 -18.37 14.17 12.80
CA SER A 133 -18.35 12.72 12.83
C SER A 133 -17.48 12.15 11.70
N LYS A 134 -16.95 10.95 11.90
CA LYS A 134 -16.10 10.29 10.88
C LYS A 134 -14.77 11.02 10.60
N ASN A 135 -14.29 11.83 11.56
CA ASN A 135 -13.00 12.51 11.42
C ASN A 135 -11.82 11.54 11.29
N GLU A 136 -11.92 10.33 11.83
CA GLU A 136 -10.94 9.25 11.65
C GLU A 136 -10.71 8.88 10.19
N TYR A 137 -11.72 9.04 9.33
CA TYR A 137 -11.62 8.81 7.89
C TYR A 137 -11.03 10.00 7.13
N ILE A 138 -11.19 11.21 7.68
CA ILE A 138 -10.58 12.42 7.11
C ILE A 138 -9.10 12.51 7.50
N ALA A 139 -8.74 12.07 8.71
CA ALA A 139 -7.37 12.07 9.21
C ALA A 139 -6.42 11.21 8.36
N VAL A 140 -6.95 10.21 7.63
CA VAL A 140 -6.15 9.33 6.77
C VAL A 140 -6.08 9.79 5.31
N HIS A 141 -6.42 11.05 5.05
CA HIS A 141 -6.45 11.61 3.70
C HIS A 141 -5.08 11.68 3.04
N ASP A 142 -4.05 12.06 3.77
CA ASP A 142 -2.75 12.30 3.17
C ASP A 142 -1.99 10.99 2.83
N CYS A 143 -0.99 11.12 1.94
CA CYS A 143 -0.22 9.97 1.47
C CYS A 143 0.70 9.39 2.56
N GLY A 144 1.14 10.18 3.53
CA GLY A 144 1.92 9.73 4.68
C GLY A 144 1.12 8.76 5.55
N ALA A 145 -0.15 9.07 5.83
CA ALA A 145 -1.02 8.22 6.62
C ALA A 145 -1.18 6.82 6.02
N CYS A 146 -1.25 6.70 4.69
CA CYS A 146 -1.27 5.39 4.03
C CYS A 146 0.01 4.57 4.28
N SER A 147 1.16 5.23 4.25
CA SER A 147 2.46 4.57 4.52
C SER A 147 2.55 4.12 5.98
N GLU A 148 2.11 4.95 6.91
CA GLU A 148 2.04 4.62 8.33
C GLU A 148 1.11 3.43 8.57
N MET A 149 -0.09 3.43 7.98
CA MET A 149 -1.03 2.30 8.09
C MET A 149 -0.42 0.98 7.62
N ILE A 150 0.36 1.00 6.53
CA ILE A 150 1.04 -0.19 6.01
C ILE A 150 2.14 -0.61 6.99
N ALA A 151 2.96 0.34 7.44
CA ALA A 151 4.05 0.06 8.37
C ALA A 151 3.54 -0.48 9.71
N ASP A 152 2.49 0.11 10.27
CA ASP A 152 1.87 -0.32 11.52
C ASP A 152 1.26 -1.73 11.41
N PHE A 153 0.71 -2.08 10.25
CA PHE A 153 0.13 -3.40 10.03
C PHE A 153 1.17 -4.51 10.13
N PHE A 154 2.35 -4.32 9.58
CA PHE A 154 3.42 -5.29 9.65
C PHE A 154 4.26 -5.16 10.92
N GLY A 155 4.41 -3.95 11.45
CA GLY A 155 5.36 -3.65 12.52
C GLY A 155 6.82 -3.80 12.08
N GLY A 156 7.77 -3.61 13.00
CA GLY A 156 9.18 -3.94 12.79
C GLY A 156 9.98 -3.10 11.80
N PHE A 157 9.41 -2.01 11.26
CA PHE A 157 10.17 -1.04 10.45
C PHE A 157 10.81 0.02 11.33
N GLY A 158 12.13 0.17 11.27
CA GLY A 158 12.87 1.19 12.01
C GLY A 158 12.86 2.57 11.37
N CYS A 159 12.52 2.66 10.10
CA CYS A 159 12.34 3.91 9.38
C CYS A 159 11.14 3.79 8.45
N VAL A 160 10.23 4.74 8.55
CA VAL A 160 9.08 4.86 7.65
C VAL A 160 9.13 6.23 7.00
N THR A 161 9.09 6.28 5.67
CA THR A 161 9.09 7.55 4.94
C THR A 161 8.27 7.47 3.67
N THR A 162 7.70 8.60 3.30
CA THR A 162 6.89 8.74 2.08
C THR A 162 7.52 9.78 1.16
N LEU A 163 7.75 9.40 -0.08
CA LEU A 163 8.20 10.28 -1.14
C LEU A 163 7.04 10.59 -2.08
N SER A 164 6.65 11.86 -2.15
CA SER A 164 5.57 12.33 -2.98
C SER A 164 6.11 13.32 -4.03
N THR A 165 6.43 12.79 -5.19
CA THR A 165 7.01 13.52 -6.33
C THR A 165 6.23 13.24 -7.61
N ALA A 166 4.90 13.25 -7.52
CA ALA A 166 3.98 12.94 -8.60
C ALA A 166 4.29 11.57 -9.26
N CYS A 167 4.32 11.48 -10.57
CA CYS A 167 4.56 10.23 -11.30
C CYS A 167 5.97 9.64 -11.11
N SER A 168 6.91 10.35 -10.53
CA SER A 168 8.25 9.85 -10.21
C SER A 168 8.41 9.31 -8.77
N SER A 169 7.36 9.33 -7.95
CA SER A 169 7.43 8.93 -6.54
C SER A 169 8.02 7.54 -6.34
N ALA A 170 7.55 6.54 -7.07
CA ALA A 170 8.02 5.17 -6.95
C ALA A 170 9.50 5.02 -7.36
N ALA A 171 9.93 5.68 -8.43
CA ALA A 171 11.32 5.68 -8.86
C ALA A 171 12.23 6.32 -7.81
N ASN A 172 11.82 7.47 -7.26
CA ASN A 172 12.56 8.15 -6.20
C ASN A 172 12.60 7.33 -4.90
N ALA A 173 11.55 6.59 -4.57
CA ALA A 173 11.55 5.69 -3.41
C ALA A 173 12.59 4.56 -3.58
N ILE A 174 12.69 3.96 -4.76
CA ILE A 174 13.70 2.94 -5.06
C ILE A 174 15.11 3.52 -4.99
N ILE A 175 15.34 4.70 -5.56
CA ILE A 175 16.65 5.39 -5.51
C ILE A 175 17.02 5.66 -4.05
N PHE A 176 16.11 6.24 -3.27
CA PHE A 176 16.36 6.56 -1.87
C PHE A 176 16.64 5.31 -1.02
N ALA A 177 15.87 4.24 -1.20
CA ALA A 177 16.12 2.98 -0.53
C ALA A 177 17.50 2.39 -0.89
N ALA A 178 17.89 2.46 -2.17
CA ALA A 178 19.21 2.02 -2.61
C ALA A 178 20.36 2.85 -1.98
N GLU A 179 20.18 4.15 -1.82
CA GLU A 179 21.17 5.01 -1.15
C GLU A 179 21.25 4.73 0.36
N LEU A 180 20.15 4.43 1.04
CA LEU A 180 20.16 3.97 2.44
C LEU A 180 21.00 2.71 2.58
N ILE A 181 20.79 1.71 1.74
CA ILE A 181 21.56 0.45 1.76
C ILE A 181 23.05 0.72 1.50
N LYS A 182 23.39 1.51 0.49
CA LYS A 182 24.79 1.85 0.15
C LYS A 182 25.51 2.61 1.27
N SER A 183 24.79 3.47 1.99
CA SER A 183 25.33 4.24 3.11
C SER A 183 25.40 3.46 4.42
N GLY A 184 24.96 2.20 4.42
CA GLY A 184 24.94 1.33 5.60
C GLY A 184 23.91 1.75 6.66
N LYS A 185 22.86 2.43 6.23
CA LYS A 185 21.76 2.88 7.10
C LYS A 185 20.57 1.93 7.02
#